data_77f224bebdc1aaf18f44e8aa8af417ae
#
_entry.id   77f224bebdc1aaf18f44e8aa8af417ae
#
_cell.length_a   1.000
_cell.length_b   1.000
_cell.length_c   1.000
_cell.angle_alpha   90.00
_cell.angle_beta   90.00
_cell.angle_gamma   90.00
#
_symmetry.space_group_name_H-M   'P 1'
#
loop_
_entity.id
_entity.type
_entity.pdbx_description
1 polymer ?
#
loop_
_entity_poly.entity_id
_entity_poly.type
_entity_poly.pdbx_seq_one_letter_code
_entity_poly.pdbx_strand_id
1 'polypeptide(L)'
;MRINKLTDYGIVVMTRIAAIENDKIHTAKEISTLSKIPLPTVTRLLKTLSNEGLLNSQRGSQGGYSLAQSPATISVASIIEAFEGPIALTDCTKEDDCCSYESNCSAEEPWQKINDIVKNSLENIKLSSMIKTKKDDGFVQLNMNMGAKV
;
A
#
# COMPACT_ATOMS: atom_id res chain seq x y z
N MET A 1 5.50 -14.94 -4.11
CA MET A 1 5.30 -13.70 -3.34
C MET A 1 3.96 -13.77 -2.63
N ARG A 2 3.94 -13.56 -1.35
CA ARG A 2 2.71 -13.57 -0.55
C ARG A 2 2.67 -12.33 0.33
N ILE A 3 1.67 -11.50 0.12
CA ILE A 3 1.44 -10.32 0.94
C ILE A 3 1.04 -10.76 2.36
N ASN A 4 1.65 -10.14 3.36
CA ASN A 4 1.34 -10.40 4.76
C ASN A 4 -0.11 -9.99 5.08
N LYS A 5 -0.74 -10.69 6.01
CA LYS A 5 -2.12 -10.37 6.46
C LYS A 5 -2.25 -8.95 7.03
N LEU A 6 -1.20 -8.44 7.67
CA LEU A 6 -1.20 -7.05 8.16
C LEU A 6 -1.19 -6.04 7.02
N THR A 7 -0.46 -6.31 5.95
CA THR A 7 -0.44 -5.47 4.74
C THR A 7 -1.81 -5.44 4.07
N ASP A 8 -2.45 -6.61 3.92
CA ASP A 8 -3.81 -6.70 3.40
C ASP A 8 -4.79 -5.89 4.26
N TYR A 9 -4.75 -6.04 5.57
CA TYR A 9 -5.56 -5.24 6.48
C TYR A 9 -5.23 -3.74 6.43
N GLY A 10 -3.96 -3.39 6.23
CA GLY A 10 -3.53 -2.00 6.02
C GLY A 10 -4.18 -1.36 4.81
N ILE A 11 -4.23 -2.09 3.69
CA ILE A 11 -4.95 -1.66 2.48
C ILE A 11 -6.45 -1.48 2.75
N VAL A 12 -7.08 -2.44 3.45
CA VAL A 12 -8.50 -2.33 3.83
C VAL A 12 -8.75 -1.09 4.69
N VAL A 13 -7.93 -0.84 5.69
CA VAL A 13 -8.04 0.35 6.55
C VAL A 13 -7.90 1.64 5.76
N MET A 14 -6.88 1.73 4.90
CA MET A 14 -6.64 2.91 4.07
C MET A 14 -7.81 3.17 3.10
N THR A 15 -8.36 2.13 2.47
CA THR A 15 -9.52 2.27 1.58
C THR A 15 -10.78 2.70 2.34
N ARG A 16 -10.96 2.25 3.58
CA ARG A 16 -12.09 2.69 4.43
C ARG A 16 -11.96 4.16 4.82
N ILE A 17 -10.77 4.59 5.26
CA ILE A 17 -10.53 5.99 5.58
C ILE A 17 -10.74 6.87 4.34
N ALA A 18 -10.25 6.45 3.20
CA ALA A 18 -10.39 7.19 1.94
C ALA A 18 -11.83 7.23 1.40
N ALA A 19 -12.67 6.26 1.74
CA ALA A 19 -14.07 6.21 1.33
C ALA A 19 -14.99 7.09 2.20
N ILE A 20 -14.53 7.45 3.39
CA ILE A 20 -15.21 8.41 4.27
C ILE A 20 -14.70 9.80 3.89
N GLU A 21 -15.44 10.86 4.19
CA GLU A 21 -15.04 12.24 3.89
C GLU A 21 -13.57 12.51 4.28
N ASN A 22 -12.74 12.84 3.28
CA ASN A 22 -11.27 12.91 3.39
C ASN A 22 -10.76 13.94 4.41
N ASP A 23 -11.59 14.91 4.81
CA ASP A 23 -11.18 16.03 5.68
C ASP A 23 -11.52 15.77 7.15
N LYS A 24 -12.08 14.62 7.49
CA LYS A 24 -12.43 14.27 8.86
C LYS A 24 -11.38 13.41 9.53
N ILE A 25 -11.24 13.64 10.83
CA ILE A 25 -10.44 12.82 11.72
C ILE A 25 -11.29 11.64 12.19
N HIS A 26 -10.78 10.43 12.07
CA HIS A 26 -11.44 9.19 12.46
C HIS A 26 -10.71 8.52 13.61
N THR A 27 -11.46 8.11 14.62
CA THR A 27 -10.90 7.36 15.74
C THR A 27 -10.60 5.90 15.34
N ALA A 28 -9.64 5.28 16.02
CA ALA A 28 -9.34 3.87 15.81
C ALA A 28 -10.56 2.96 16.03
N LYS A 29 -11.43 3.31 16.99
CA LYS A 29 -12.67 2.58 17.26
C LYS A 29 -13.67 2.66 16.11
N GLU A 30 -13.82 3.85 15.52
CA GLU A 30 -14.67 4.06 14.35
C GLU A 30 -14.17 3.24 13.15
N ILE A 31 -12.86 3.30 12.88
CA ILE A 31 -12.23 2.55 11.79
C ILE A 31 -12.36 1.03 12.02
N SER A 32 -12.19 0.56 13.26
CA SER A 32 -12.41 -0.84 13.64
C SER A 32 -13.84 -1.30 13.33
N THR A 33 -14.83 -0.50 13.68
CA THR A 33 -16.24 -0.79 13.41
C THR A 33 -16.53 -0.86 11.91
N LEU A 34 -15.99 0.08 11.13
CA LEU A 34 -16.21 0.17 9.68
C LEU A 34 -15.47 -0.94 8.90
N SER A 35 -14.27 -1.27 9.31
CA SER A 35 -13.46 -2.30 8.66
C SER A 35 -13.77 -3.73 9.12
N LYS A 36 -14.46 -3.87 10.27
CA LYS A 36 -14.68 -5.14 10.96
C LYS A 36 -13.38 -5.86 11.37
N ILE A 37 -12.31 -5.11 11.52
CA ILE A 37 -11.02 -5.58 12.01
C ILE A 37 -10.95 -5.29 13.52
N PRO A 38 -10.46 -6.22 14.36
CA PRO A 38 -10.36 -6.00 15.81
C PRO A 38 -9.57 -4.73 16.16
N LEU A 39 -10.04 -3.98 17.14
CA LEU A 39 -9.45 -2.71 17.55
C LEU A 39 -7.94 -2.76 17.85
N PRO A 40 -7.39 -3.77 18.55
CA PRO A 40 -5.94 -3.87 18.77
C PRO A 40 -5.15 -3.95 17.47
N THR A 41 -5.67 -4.68 16.48
CA THR A 41 -5.06 -4.79 15.16
C THR A 41 -5.12 -3.45 14.42
N VAL A 42 -6.30 -2.80 14.40
CA VAL A 42 -6.46 -1.47 13.78
C VAL A 42 -5.52 -0.46 14.41
N THR A 43 -5.41 -0.43 15.74
CA THR A 43 -4.50 0.49 16.45
C THR A 43 -3.05 0.30 15.99
N ARG A 44 -2.60 -0.94 15.83
CA ARG A 44 -1.26 -1.25 15.33
C ARG A 44 -1.08 -0.79 13.89
N LEU A 45 -2.05 -1.07 13.02
CA LEU A 45 -2.02 -0.66 11.60
C LEU A 45 -1.94 0.86 11.46
N LEU A 46 -2.79 1.59 12.20
CA LEU A 46 -2.82 3.05 12.17
C LEU A 46 -1.51 3.67 12.66
N LYS A 47 -0.89 3.09 13.68
CA LYS A 47 0.41 3.52 14.17
C LYS A 47 1.50 3.33 13.11
N THR A 48 1.55 2.17 12.46
CA THR A 48 2.51 1.90 11.37
C THR A 48 2.31 2.88 10.23
N LEU A 49 1.08 3.03 9.73
CA LEU A 49 0.76 3.93 8.62
C LEU A 49 1.07 5.42 8.94
N SER A 50 0.86 5.82 10.19
CA SER A 50 1.20 7.17 10.65
C SER A 50 2.72 7.38 10.74
N ASN A 51 3.47 6.39 11.22
CA ASN A 51 4.93 6.46 11.28
C ASN A 51 5.56 6.56 9.88
N GLU A 52 4.95 5.91 8.90
CA GLU A 52 5.39 5.95 7.49
C GLU A 52 4.85 7.17 6.71
N GLY A 53 4.17 8.10 7.40
CA GLY A 53 3.70 9.35 6.80
C GLY A 53 2.49 9.22 5.86
N LEU A 54 1.79 8.10 5.87
CA LEU A 54 0.57 7.87 5.08
C LEU A 54 -0.69 8.41 5.79
N LEU A 55 -0.65 8.49 7.11
CA LEU A 55 -1.69 9.06 7.95
C LEU A 55 -1.11 10.16 8.84
N ASN A 56 -1.92 11.17 9.11
CA ASN A 56 -1.70 12.11 10.20
C ASN A 56 -2.38 11.58 11.45
N SER A 57 -1.72 11.69 12.60
CA SER A 57 -2.30 11.39 13.89
C SER A 57 -2.49 12.66 14.71
N GLN A 58 -3.64 12.82 15.35
CA GLN A 58 -3.93 13.90 16.27
C GLN A 58 -4.28 13.34 17.64
N ARG A 59 -3.63 13.85 18.66
CA ARG A 59 -3.90 13.48 20.06
C ARG A 59 -5.04 14.32 20.65
N GLY A 60 -5.65 13.80 21.71
CA GLY A 60 -6.66 14.48 22.51
C GLY A 60 -8.05 13.89 22.40
N SER A 61 -9.04 14.52 23.07
CA SER A 61 -10.43 14.04 23.11
C SER A 61 -11.11 14.07 21.73
N GLN A 62 -10.63 14.92 20.81
CA GLN A 62 -11.07 15.01 19.43
C GLN A 62 -10.01 14.50 18.46
N GLY A 63 -9.10 13.68 18.94
CA GLY A 63 -8.02 13.11 18.16
C GLY A 63 -8.44 11.91 17.33
N GLY A 64 -7.54 11.45 16.51
CA GLY A 64 -7.70 10.31 15.62
C GLY A 64 -6.73 10.38 14.45
N TYR A 65 -7.15 9.85 13.34
CA TYR A 65 -6.34 9.70 12.14
C TYR A 65 -7.04 10.25 10.91
N SER A 66 -6.26 10.84 10.02
CA SER A 66 -6.71 11.30 8.71
C SER A 66 -5.66 10.98 7.66
N LEU A 67 -6.03 10.97 6.37
CA LEU A 67 -5.05 10.79 5.30
C LEU A 67 -4.06 11.96 5.29
N ALA A 68 -2.76 11.65 5.14
CA ALA A 68 -1.72 12.65 5.03
C ALA A 68 -1.72 13.34 3.66
N GLN A 69 -2.25 12.66 2.64
CA GLN A 69 -2.30 13.10 1.25
C GLN A 69 -3.63 12.70 0.61
N SER A 70 -3.92 13.28 -0.56
CA SER A 70 -5.08 12.86 -1.35
C SER A 70 -5.02 11.37 -1.73
N PRO A 71 -6.14 10.64 -1.72
CA PRO A 71 -6.18 9.25 -2.21
C PRO A 71 -5.66 9.09 -3.66
N ALA A 72 -5.72 10.13 -4.46
CA ALA A 72 -5.21 10.13 -5.83
C ALA A 72 -3.66 10.14 -5.92
N THR A 73 -2.98 10.51 -4.83
CA THR A 73 -1.50 10.55 -4.76
C THR A 73 -0.89 9.38 -4.01
N ILE A 74 -1.64 8.77 -3.09
CA ILE A 74 -1.17 7.60 -2.33
C ILE A 74 -1.19 6.37 -3.25
N SER A 75 -0.03 5.74 -3.45
CA SER A 75 0.09 4.51 -4.23
C SER A 75 -0.13 3.25 -3.39
N VAL A 76 -0.55 2.17 -4.03
CA VAL A 76 -0.61 0.85 -3.37
C VAL A 76 0.81 0.40 -2.97
N ALA A 77 1.83 0.74 -3.77
CA ALA A 77 3.21 0.46 -3.44
C ALA A 77 3.60 1.05 -2.08
N SER A 78 3.31 2.33 -1.83
CA SER A 78 3.66 2.98 -0.56
C SER A 78 2.98 2.34 0.65
N ILE A 79 1.76 1.82 0.49
CA ILE A 79 1.06 1.10 1.56
C ILE A 79 1.73 -0.26 1.83
N ILE A 80 2.11 -0.99 0.78
CA ILE A 80 2.83 -2.27 0.90
C ILE A 80 4.18 -2.04 1.58
N GLU A 81 4.95 -1.05 1.14
CA GLU A 81 6.27 -0.72 1.69
C GLU A 81 6.22 -0.33 3.17
N ALA A 82 5.13 0.28 3.63
CA ALA A 82 4.92 0.61 5.04
C ALA A 82 4.93 -0.63 5.96
N PHE A 83 4.54 -1.80 5.46
CA PHE A 83 4.43 -3.04 6.23
C PHE A 83 5.51 -4.08 5.90
N GLU A 84 5.91 -4.16 4.64
CA GLU A 84 6.83 -5.19 4.13
C GLU A 84 8.26 -4.65 3.96
N GLY A 85 8.45 -3.33 3.99
CA GLY A 85 9.67 -2.68 3.55
C GLY A 85 9.74 -2.54 2.03
N PRO A 86 10.91 -2.14 1.48
CA PRO A 86 11.09 -1.92 0.05
C PRO A 86 10.65 -3.12 -0.78
N ILE A 87 9.93 -2.87 -1.88
CA ILE A 87 9.45 -3.92 -2.77
C ILE A 87 10.65 -4.54 -3.49
N ALA A 88 11.00 -5.75 -3.07
CA ALA A 88 12.06 -6.55 -3.66
C ALA A 88 11.62 -8.00 -3.79
N LEU A 89 11.63 -8.54 -5.00
CA LEU A 89 11.21 -9.92 -5.28
C LEU A 89 12.29 -10.94 -4.93
N THR A 90 13.54 -10.53 -5.03
CA THR A 90 14.72 -11.35 -4.75
C THR A 90 15.76 -10.57 -3.96
N ASP A 91 16.71 -11.24 -3.35
CA ASP A 91 17.75 -10.58 -2.56
C ASP A 91 18.64 -9.66 -3.41
N CYS A 92 18.88 -9.99 -4.68
CA CYS A 92 19.63 -9.16 -5.62
C CYS A 92 18.89 -7.89 -6.06
N THR A 93 17.61 -7.75 -5.75
CA THR A 93 16.80 -6.54 -6.05
C THR A 93 16.64 -5.63 -4.83
N LYS A 94 17.21 -5.99 -3.68
CA LYS A 94 17.27 -5.14 -2.48
C LYS A 94 18.43 -4.16 -2.60
N GLU A 95 18.24 -2.94 -2.15
CA GLU A 95 19.26 -1.88 -2.23
C GLU A 95 20.49 -2.15 -1.37
N ASP A 96 20.37 -2.93 -0.29
CA ASP A 96 21.42 -3.11 0.73
C ASP A 96 22.01 -4.52 0.82
N ASP A 97 21.50 -5.50 0.09
CA ASP A 97 21.96 -6.89 0.19
C ASP A 97 22.72 -7.33 -1.07
N CYS A 98 24.01 -7.51 -0.92
CA CYS A 98 24.80 -8.24 -1.91
C CYS A 98 24.42 -9.72 -1.89
N CYS A 99 23.80 -10.19 -2.96
CA CYS A 99 23.57 -11.61 -3.16
C CYS A 99 24.91 -12.35 -3.22
N SER A 100 25.07 -13.44 -2.48
CA SER A 100 26.31 -14.23 -2.42
C SER A 100 26.76 -14.78 -3.79
N TYR A 101 25.90 -14.73 -4.81
CA TYR A 101 26.14 -15.24 -6.16
C TYR A 101 26.24 -14.15 -7.24
N GLU A 102 26.30 -12.86 -6.84
CA GLU A 102 26.21 -11.69 -7.72
C GLU A 102 27.22 -11.71 -8.87
N SER A 103 28.45 -12.20 -8.63
CA SER A 103 29.52 -12.24 -9.63
C SER A 103 29.34 -13.30 -10.74
N ASN A 104 28.40 -14.24 -10.59
CA ASN A 104 28.19 -15.37 -11.53
C ASN A 104 26.70 -15.62 -11.87
N CYS A 105 25.78 -14.72 -11.46
CA CYS A 105 24.36 -14.94 -11.64
C CYS A 105 23.89 -14.37 -13.00
N SER A 106 23.53 -15.25 -13.94
CA SER A 106 22.94 -14.85 -15.23
C SER A 106 21.51 -14.33 -15.14
N ALA A 107 20.87 -14.44 -13.95
CA ALA A 107 19.49 -14.05 -13.72
C ALA A 107 19.33 -12.67 -13.04
N GLU A 108 20.41 -12.01 -12.66
CA GLU A 108 20.38 -10.71 -11.95
C GLU A 108 19.64 -9.64 -12.76
N GLU A 109 20.10 -9.37 -13.98
CA GLU A 109 19.49 -8.36 -14.85
C GLU A 109 18.01 -8.66 -15.20
N PRO A 110 17.61 -9.89 -15.54
CA PRO A 110 16.20 -10.24 -15.71
C PRO A 110 15.37 -10.01 -14.45
N TRP A 111 15.86 -10.35 -13.26
CA TRP A 111 15.14 -10.12 -12.00
C TRP A 111 15.00 -8.64 -11.66
N GLN A 112 16.00 -7.82 -11.93
CA GLN A 112 15.92 -6.36 -11.79
C GLN A 112 14.78 -5.81 -12.64
N LYS A 113 14.73 -6.19 -13.92
CA LYS A 113 13.66 -5.75 -14.84
C LYS A 113 12.27 -6.17 -14.38
N ILE A 114 12.11 -7.42 -13.91
CA ILE A 114 10.84 -7.92 -13.39
C ILE A 114 10.43 -7.15 -12.13
N ASN A 115 11.37 -6.91 -11.21
CA ASN A 115 11.13 -6.15 -10.00
C ASN A 115 10.66 -4.73 -10.31
N ASP A 116 11.31 -4.05 -11.24
CA ASP A 116 10.94 -2.70 -11.66
C ASP A 116 9.54 -2.64 -12.28
N ILE A 117 9.18 -3.62 -13.11
CA ILE A 117 7.83 -3.72 -13.69
C ILE A 117 6.78 -3.88 -12.58
N VAL A 118 7.00 -4.77 -11.62
CA VAL A 118 6.08 -5.00 -10.50
C VAL A 118 5.96 -3.75 -9.64
N LYS A 119 7.08 -3.14 -9.27
CA LYS A 119 7.13 -1.92 -8.46
C LYS A 119 6.38 -0.79 -9.16
N ASN A 120 6.71 -0.50 -10.41
CA ASN A 120 6.05 0.55 -11.21
C ASN A 120 4.55 0.30 -11.35
N SER A 121 4.13 -0.95 -11.54
CA SER A 121 2.72 -1.31 -11.62
C SER A 121 1.98 -0.97 -10.31
N LEU A 122 2.57 -1.30 -9.17
CA LEU A 122 2.00 -0.98 -7.85
C LEU A 122 2.04 0.52 -7.53
N GLU A 123 3.04 1.25 -7.98
CA GLU A 123 3.13 2.71 -7.85
C GLU A 123 2.05 3.43 -8.68
N ASN A 124 1.68 2.88 -9.83
CA ASN A 124 0.65 3.45 -10.70
C ASN A 124 -0.78 3.20 -10.19
N ILE A 125 -1.00 2.19 -9.37
CA ILE A 125 -2.30 1.95 -8.74
C ILE A 125 -2.44 2.89 -7.54
N LYS A 126 -3.41 3.80 -7.60
CA LYS A 126 -3.67 4.76 -6.52
C LYS A 126 -4.79 4.29 -5.60
N LEU A 127 -4.72 4.73 -4.34
CA LEU A 127 -5.73 4.41 -3.33
C LEU A 127 -7.14 4.81 -3.81
N SER A 128 -7.27 5.91 -4.54
CA SER A 128 -8.53 6.37 -5.12
C SER A 128 -9.19 5.33 -6.04
N SER A 129 -8.39 4.55 -6.78
CA SER A 129 -8.93 3.51 -7.66
C SER A 129 -9.39 2.25 -6.92
N MET A 130 -9.01 2.10 -5.66
CA MET A 130 -9.42 0.98 -4.81
C MET A 130 -10.68 1.25 -3.99
N ILE A 131 -11.16 2.49 -3.98
CA ILE A 131 -12.41 2.86 -3.31
C ILE A 131 -13.57 2.34 -4.14
N LYS A 132 -14.32 1.36 -3.62
CA LYS A 132 -15.56 0.91 -4.24
C LYS A 132 -16.62 2.01 -4.10
N THR A 133 -16.90 2.71 -5.16
CA THR A 133 -18.13 3.51 -5.27
C THR A 133 -19.31 2.55 -5.43
N LYS A 134 -20.44 2.86 -4.80
CA LYS A 134 -21.68 2.03 -4.83
C LYS A 134 -22.25 1.77 -6.25
N LYS A 135 -21.55 2.17 -7.31
CA LYS A 135 -21.99 2.09 -8.71
C LYS A 135 -21.13 1.21 -9.62
N ASP A 136 -20.02 0.66 -9.14
CA ASP A 136 -19.18 -0.15 -10.01
C ASP A 136 -19.16 -1.62 -9.58
N ASP A 137 -20.09 -2.39 -10.15
CA ASP A 137 -19.93 -3.85 -10.34
C ASP A 137 -18.94 -4.16 -11.50
N GLY A 138 -18.10 -3.20 -11.85
CA GLY A 138 -17.10 -3.31 -12.91
C GLY A 138 -15.72 -3.66 -12.35
N PHE A 139 -15.19 -4.83 -12.72
CA PHE A 139 -13.79 -5.16 -12.63
C PHE A 139 -12.93 -3.96 -13.07
N VAL A 140 -11.95 -3.57 -12.25
CA VAL A 140 -10.87 -2.69 -12.70
C VAL A 140 -10.20 -3.39 -13.88
N GLN A 141 -10.48 -2.96 -15.10
CA GLN A 141 -9.68 -3.35 -16.24
C GLN A 141 -8.31 -2.71 -16.05
N LEU A 142 -7.35 -3.53 -15.68
CA LEU A 142 -5.94 -3.21 -15.83
C LEU A 142 -5.71 -3.04 -17.34
N ASN A 143 -5.80 -1.80 -17.82
CA ASN A 143 -5.28 -1.46 -19.12
C ASN A 143 -3.76 -1.64 -19.07
N MET A 144 -3.35 -2.87 -19.25
CA MET A 144 -1.97 -3.18 -19.62
C MET A 144 -1.80 -2.73 -21.09
N ASN A 145 -1.64 -1.43 -21.27
CA ASN A 145 -1.15 -0.91 -22.53
C ASN A 145 0.34 -1.25 -22.59
N MET A 146 0.61 -2.52 -22.85
CA MET A 146 1.92 -2.96 -23.30
C MET A 146 2.07 -2.43 -24.72
N GLY A 147 2.60 -1.22 -24.84
CA GLY A 147 3.16 -0.74 -26.06
C GLY A 147 4.33 -1.61 -26.47
N ALA A 148 4.04 -2.78 -27.03
CA ALA A 148 5.00 -3.55 -27.77
C ALA A 148 5.27 -2.80 -29.07
N LYS A 149 6.24 -1.89 -29.02
CA LYS A 149 6.98 -1.52 -30.23
C LYS A 149 8.11 -2.54 -30.35
N VAL A 150 7.88 -3.47 -31.21
CA VAL A 150 8.93 -4.30 -31.78
C VAL A 150 9.86 -3.41 -32.62
#